data_edd419df2956d5ea8adbc91c81fa89c6
#
_entry.id   edd419df2956d5ea8adbc91c81fa89c6
#
_cell.length_a   1.000
_cell.length_b   1.000
_cell.length_c   1.000
_cell.angle_alpha   90.00
_cell.angle_beta   90.00
_cell.angle_gamma   90.00
#
_symmetry.space_group_name_H-M   'P 1'
#
loop_
_entity.id
_entity.type
_entity.pdbx_description
1 polymer ?
#
loop_
_entity_poly.entity_id
_entity_poly.type
_entity_poly.pdbx_seq_one_letter_code
_entity_poly.pdbx_strand_id
1 'polypeptide(L)'
;HYNSWKFVLKAAVVSILVIISGLWVYERTQENRSPERFVLESISPEIKEAHTYYTSEMEKKYDQIKRFDFQNKNQKKLLINELQDMDSIYINIKEDLRTNPNDPRVINALIRHYQMKLEVMNHILRQLKEIQKQTQSEKRKENNHENI
;
A
#
# COMPACT_ATOMS: atom_id res chain seq x y z
N HIS A 1 -43.07 -29.95 20.62
CA HIS A 1 -42.45 -29.96 19.29
C HIS A 1 -42.16 -28.57 18.71
N TYR A 2 -42.57 -27.47 19.36
CA TYR A 2 -42.43 -26.11 18.84
C TYR A 2 -41.03 -25.45 19.13
N ASN A 3 -40.28 -26.06 20.03
CA ASN A 3 -39.01 -25.43 20.49
C ASN A 3 -37.76 -25.85 19.67
N SER A 4 -37.79 -27.00 19.02
CA SER A 4 -36.66 -27.50 18.22
C SER A 4 -36.43 -26.69 16.96
N TRP A 5 -37.45 -26.14 16.33
CA TRP A 5 -37.34 -25.37 15.11
C TRP A 5 -36.60 -24.02 15.33
N LYS A 6 -36.83 -23.40 16.49
CA LYS A 6 -36.13 -22.14 16.81
C LYS A 6 -34.61 -22.34 16.99
N PHE A 7 -34.19 -23.53 17.48
CA PHE A 7 -32.75 -23.87 17.55
C PHE A 7 -32.16 -24.15 16.17
N VAL A 8 -32.89 -24.83 15.32
CA VAL A 8 -32.46 -25.10 13.92
C VAL A 8 -32.33 -23.80 13.12
N LEU A 9 -33.26 -22.86 13.28
CA LEU A 9 -33.21 -21.55 12.63
C LEU A 9 -32.01 -20.71 13.12
N LYS A 10 -31.71 -20.73 14.42
CA LYS A 10 -30.53 -20.03 14.98
C LYS A 10 -29.21 -20.65 14.50
N ALA A 11 -29.15 -21.98 14.42
CA ALA A 11 -27.98 -22.67 13.89
C ALA A 11 -27.76 -22.37 12.39
N ALA A 12 -28.83 -22.29 11.61
CA ALA A 12 -28.74 -21.94 10.19
C ALA A 12 -28.19 -20.52 9.96
N VAL A 13 -28.61 -19.53 10.76
CA VAL A 13 -28.11 -18.16 10.66
C VAL A 13 -26.62 -18.10 11.00
N VAL A 14 -26.18 -18.79 12.05
CA VAL A 14 -24.75 -18.83 12.43
C VAL A 14 -23.92 -19.50 11.34
N SER A 15 -24.41 -20.59 10.75
CA SER A 15 -23.72 -21.27 9.65
C SER A 15 -23.57 -20.41 8.42
N ILE A 16 -24.60 -19.63 8.07
CA ILE A 16 -24.54 -18.69 6.93
C ILE A 16 -23.52 -17.59 7.19
N LEU A 17 -23.47 -17.03 8.41
CA LEU A 17 -22.49 -16.01 8.77
C LEU A 17 -21.06 -16.54 8.72
N VAL A 18 -20.82 -17.77 9.17
CA VAL A 18 -19.51 -18.42 9.10
C VAL A 18 -19.09 -18.66 7.64
N ILE A 19 -20.02 -19.08 6.78
CA ILE A 19 -19.75 -19.30 5.35
C ILE A 19 -19.44 -17.96 4.65
N ILE A 20 -20.22 -16.91 4.90
CA ILE A 20 -20.00 -15.59 4.33
C ILE A 20 -18.66 -15.02 4.82
N SER A 21 -18.35 -15.13 6.11
CA SER A 21 -17.06 -14.70 6.66
C SER A 21 -15.91 -15.52 6.10
N GLY A 22 -16.08 -16.82 5.92
CA GLY A 22 -15.09 -17.71 5.30
C GLY A 22 -14.84 -17.37 3.84
N LEU A 23 -15.88 -17.08 3.06
CA LEU A 23 -15.77 -16.63 1.67
C LEU A 23 -15.06 -15.27 1.57
N TRP A 24 -15.41 -14.34 2.45
CA TRP A 24 -14.77 -13.02 2.48
C TRP A 24 -13.28 -13.07 2.86
N VAL A 25 -12.91 -13.92 3.81
CA VAL A 25 -11.51 -14.20 4.17
C VAL A 25 -10.80 -14.95 3.04
N TYR A 26 -11.49 -15.89 2.39
CA TYR A 26 -10.95 -16.66 1.26
C TYR A 26 -10.67 -15.75 0.04
N GLU A 27 -11.58 -14.84 -0.33
CA GLU A 27 -11.35 -13.86 -1.38
C GLU A 27 -10.17 -12.95 -1.04
N ARG A 28 -10.10 -12.46 0.21
CA ARG A 28 -9.02 -11.58 0.66
C ARG A 28 -7.66 -12.28 0.75
N THR A 29 -7.63 -13.59 1.00
CA THR A 29 -6.40 -14.39 0.99
C THR A 29 -6.01 -14.85 -0.41
N GLN A 30 -6.95 -14.96 -1.35
CA GLN A 30 -6.64 -15.21 -2.76
C GLN A 30 -6.07 -13.98 -3.46
N GLU A 31 -6.51 -12.78 -3.12
CA GLU A 31 -5.86 -11.54 -3.58
C GLU A 31 -4.39 -11.45 -3.12
N ASN A 32 -4.03 -12.08 -2.00
CA ASN A 32 -2.65 -12.16 -1.50
C ASN A 32 -1.82 -13.32 -2.07
N ARG A 33 -2.44 -14.27 -2.77
CA ARG A 33 -1.69 -15.22 -3.64
C ARG A 33 -1.54 -14.57 -4.99
N SER A 34 -0.72 -13.53 -4.99
CA SER A 34 -0.53 -12.63 -6.10
C SER A 34 -0.17 -13.40 -7.37
N PRO A 35 -0.93 -13.17 -8.45
CA PRO A 35 -0.48 -13.47 -9.80
C PRO A 35 0.89 -12.83 -10.12
N GLU A 36 1.39 -11.95 -9.28
CA GLU A 36 2.73 -11.38 -9.29
C GLU A 36 3.82 -12.43 -9.35
N ARG A 37 3.72 -13.49 -8.56
CA ARG A 37 4.73 -14.55 -8.56
C ARG A 37 4.84 -15.23 -9.92
N PHE A 38 3.72 -15.52 -10.54
CA PHE A 38 3.70 -16.22 -11.83
C PHE A 38 4.24 -15.35 -12.97
N VAL A 39 3.89 -14.06 -12.98
CA VAL A 39 4.37 -13.12 -13.99
C VAL A 39 5.87 -12.85 -13.82
N LEU A 40 6.34 -12.70 -12.58
CA LEU A 40 7.75 -12.44 -12.27
C LEU A 40 8.65 -13.66 -12.45
N GLU A 41 8.11 -14.88 -12.38
CA GLU A 41 8.87 -16.12 -12.67
C GLU A 41 9.20 -16.29 -14.15
N SER A 42 8.42 -15.67 -15.04
CA SER A 42 8.63 -15.70 -16.49
C SER A 42 9.57 -14.59 -17.01
N ILE A 43 9.96 -13.65 -16.15
CA ILE A 43 10.85 -12.54 -16.46
C ILE A 43 12.30 -12.90 -16.09
N SER A 44 13.26 -12.21 -16.72
CA SER A 44 14.67 -12.42 -16.43
C SER A 44 15.03 -12.23 -14.96
N PRO A 45 16.04 -12.95 -14.42
CA PRO A 45 16.48 -12.81 -13.04
C PRO A 45 16.83 -11.38 -12.63
N GLU A 46 17.38 -10.60 -13.55
CA GLU A 46 17.76 -9.19 -13.32
C GLU A 46 16.55 -8.32 -13.06
N ILE A 47 15.45 -8.55 -13.77
CA ILE A 47 14.20 -7.79 -13.58
C ILE A 47 13.54 -8.18 -12.25
N LYS A 48 13.63 -9.46 -11.88
CA LYS A 48 13.16 -9.93 -10.58
C LYS A 48 13.93 -9.31 -9.42
N GLU A 49 15.23 -9.19 -9.55
CA GLU A 49 16.07 -8.51 -8.55
C GLU A 49 15.72 -7.03 -8.45
N ALA A 50 15.59 -6.34 -9.59
CA ALA A 50 15.17 -4.93 -9.63
C ALA A 50 13.78 -4.74 -8.99
N HIS A 51 12.81 -5.59 -9.31
CA HIS A 51 11.48 -5.56 -8.69
C HIS A 51 11.57 -5.70 -7.16
N THR A 52 12.32 -6.69 -6.67
CA THR A 52 12.48 -6.93 -5.23
C THR A 52 13.14 -5.75 -4.53
N TYR A 53 14.15 -5.16 -5.14
CA TYR A 53 14.80 -3.97 -4.63
C TYR A 53 13.84 -2.79 -4.52
N TYR A 54 13.17 -2.44 -5.64
CA TYR A 54 12.27 -1.29 -5.67
C TYR A 54 11.07 -1.43 -4.73
N THR A 55 10.45 -2.62 -4.69
CA THR A 55 9.30 -2.87 -3.80
C THR A 55 9.70 -2.79 -2.33
N SER A 56 10.85 -3.34 -1.95
CA SER A 56 11.38 -3.23 -0.59
C SER A 56 11.67 -1.78 -0.19
N GLU A 57 12.27 -0.99 -1.08
CA GLU A 57 12.55 0.42 -0.82
C GLU A 57 11.26 1.27 -0.72
N MET A 58 10.28 0.98 -1.57
CA MET A 58 8.97 1.65 -1.49
C MET A 58 8.25 1.33 -0.19
N GLU A 59 8.27 0.07 0.26
CA GLU A 59 7.66 -0.35 1.52
C GLU A 59 8.28 0.38 2.72
N LYS A 60 9.61 0.43 2.80
CA LYS A 60 10.32 1.18 3.84
C LYS A 60 9.92 2.66 3.88
N LYS A 61 9.82 3.29 2.71
CA LYS A 61 9.44 4.72 2.62
C LYS A 61 7.97 4.94 2.94
N TYR A 62 7.10 4.05 2.48
CA TYR A 62 5.68 4.09 2.81
C TYR A 62 5.46 4.01 4.32
N ASP A 63 6.16 3.10 4.99
CA ASP A 63 6.13 2.98 6.45
C ASP A 63 6.61 4.25 7.16
N GLN A 64 7.67 4.90 6.66
CA GLN A 64 8.13 6.17 7.21
C GLN A 64 7.08 7.26 7.08
N ILE A 65 6.44 7.39 5.90
CA ILE A 65 5.36 8.35 5.66
C ILE A 65 4.17 8.05 6.57
N LYS A 66 3.78 6.79 6.68
CA LYS A 66 2.63 6.36 7.49
C LYS A 66 2.83 6.62 8.99
N ARG A 67 4.06 6.45 9.49
CA ARG A 67 4.43 6.69 10.89
C ARG A 67 4.64 8.16 11.22
N PHE A 68 4.73 9.02 10.22
CA PHE A 68 4.89 10.44 10.45
C PHE A 68 3.67 11.01 11.22
N ASP A 69 3.95 11.83 12.23
CA ASP A 69 2.91 12.49 13.03
C ASP A 69 2.35 13.70 12.29
N PHE A 70 1.29 13.49 11.56
CA PHE A 70 0.58 14.54 10.85
C PHE A 70 -0.33 15.32 11.79
N GLN A 71 -0.13 16.61 11.93
CA GLN A 71 -1.06 17.48 12.67
C GLN A 71 -2.46 17.49 12.04
N ASN A 72 -2.55 17.33 10.72
CA ASN A 72 -3.79 17.27 9.97
C ASN A 72 -4.03 15.88 9.37
N LYS A 73 -5.02 15.15 9.89
CA LYS A 73 -5.39 13.80 9.41
C LYS A 73 -5.86 13.79 7.95
N ASN A 74 -6.48 14.89 7.48
CA ASN A 74 -6.93 14.98 6.09
C ASN A 74 -5.75 15.09 5.13
N GLN A 75 -4.71 15.84 5.51
CA GLN A 75 -3.48 15.95 4.73
C GLN A 75 -2.78 14.58 4.60
N LYS A 76 -2.70 13.82 5.69
CA LYS A 76 -2.20 12.43 5.66
C LYS A 76 -2.99 11.58 4.68
N LYS A 77 -4.34 11.65 4.75
CA LYS A 77 -5.22 10.87 3.87
C LYS A 77 -5.01 11.22 2.41
N LEU A 78 -4.89 12.51 2.07
CA LEU A 78 -4.63 12.94 0.70
C LEU A 78 -3.32 12.38 0.15
N LEU A 79 -2.23 12.46 0.92
CA LEU A 79 -0.93 11.93 0.52
C LEU A 79 -0.95 10.40 0.32
N ILE A 80 -1.62 9.68 1.21
CA ILE A 80 -1.76 8.23 1.09
C ILE A 80 -2.59 7.86 -0.13
N ASN A 81 -3.69 8.57 -0.40
CA ASN A 81 -4.52 8.34 -1.59
C ASN A 81 -3.72 8.60 -2.88
N GLU A 82 -2.95 9.70 -2.94
CA GLU A 82 -2.10 10.01 -4.11
C GLU A 82 -1.09 8.90 -4.40
N LEU A 83 -0.47 8.33 -3.36
CA LEU A 83 0.42 7.18 -3.51
C LEU A 83 -0.32 5.92 -3.99
N GLN A 84 -1.56 5.71 -3.55
CA GLN A 84 -2.41 4.60 -4.00
C GLN A 84 -2.90 4.78 -5.44
N ASP A 85 -3.18 6.00 -5.86
CA ASP A 85 -3.59 6.29 -7.24
C ASP A 85 -2.48 5.94 -8.25
N MET A 86 -1.21 6.07 -7.84
CA MET A 86 -0.09 5.58 -8.65
C MET A 86 -0.12 4.06 -8.84
N ASP A 87 -0.73 3.30 -7.94
CA ASP A 87 -0.84 1.85 -8.07
C ASP A 87 -1.79 1.42 -9.21
N SER A 88 -2.71 2.28 -9.63
CA SER A 88 -3.55 2.03 -10.79
C SER A 88 -2.74 1.90 -12.09
N ILE A 89 -1.69 2.70 -12.24
CA ILE A 89 -0.75 2.62 -13.37
C ILE A 89 0.01 1.30 -13.33
N TYR A 90 0.44 0.88 -12.14
CA TYR A 90 1.13 -0.39 -11.94
C TYR A 90 0.27 -1.59 -12.35
N ILE A 91 -1.04 -1.56 -12.05
CA ILE A 91 -1.99 -2.62 -12.43
C ILE A 91 -2.02 -2.78 -13.96
N ASN A 92 -2.06 -1.70 -14.73
CA ASN A 92 -2.05 -1.75 -16.19
C ASN A 92 -0.72 -2.31 -16.73
N ILE A 93 0.40 -1.84 -16.20
CA ILE A 93 1.74 -2.34 -16.60
C ILE A 93 1.85 -3.84 -16.30
N LYS A 94 1.30 -4.30 -15.18
CA LYS A 94 1.30 -5.70 -14.77
C LYS A 94 0.46 -6.57 -15.72
N GLU A 95 -0.67 -6.08 -16.19
CA GLU A 95 -1.47 -6.79 -17.18
C GLU A 95 -0.75 -6.88 -18.54
N ASP A 96 -0.11 -5.79 -18.96
CA ASP A 96 0.73 -5.80 -20.16
C ASP A 96 1.90 -6.77 -20.02
N LEU A 97 2.53 -6.83 -18.86
CA LEU A 97 3.63 -7.74 -18.57
C LEU A 97 3.17 -9.21 -18.57
N ARG A 98 1.95 -9.48 -18.11
CA ARG A 98 1.34 -10.81 -18.15
C ARG A 98 1.16 -11.29 -19.59
N THR A 99 0.78 -10.38 -20.48
CA THR A 99 0.54 -10.68 -21.89
C THR A 99 1.84 -10.74 -22.70
N ASN A 100 2.81 -9.89 -22.34
CA ASN A 100 4.08 -9.71 -23.05
C ASN A 100 5.26 -9.64 -22.07
N PRO A 101 5.65 -10.74 -21.40
CA PRO A 101 6.62 -10.74 -20.30
C PRO A 101 8.04 -10.35 -20.71
N ASN A 102 8.38 -10.46 -21.99
CA ASN A 102 9.71 -10.13 -22.52
C ASN A 102 9.71 -8.90 -23.43
N ASP A 103 8.63 -8.10 -23.46
CA ASP A 103 8.62 -6.85 -24.22
C ASP A 103 9.45 -5.78 -23.48
N PRO A 104 10.58 -5.31 -24.06
CA PRO A 104 11.44 -4.31 -23.42
C PRO A 104 10.71 -3.01 -23.08
N ARG A 105 9.64 -2.67 -23.81
CA ARG A 105 8.86 -1.44 -23.57
C ARG A 105 8.08 -1.57 -22.28
N VAL A 106 7.45 -2.74 -22.04
CA VAL A 106 6.69 -3.02 -20.81
C VAL A 106 7.63 -3.09 -19.61
N ILE A 107 8.77 -3.77 -19.76
CA ILE A 107 9.81 -3.84 -18.72
C ILE A 107 10.32 -2.43 -18.36
N ASN A 108 10.64 -1.61 -19.36
CA ASN A 108 11.07 -0.24 -19.14
C ASN A 108 9.97 0.61 -18.47
N ALA A 109 8.70 0.42 -18.85
CA ALA A 109 7.58 1.09 -18.20
C ALA A 109 7.48 0.72 -16.71
N LEU A 110 7.66 -0.55 -16.38
CA LEU A 110 7.70 -1.04 -15.00
C LEU A 110 8.81 -0.39 -14.18
N ILE A 111 10.03 -0.39 -14.69
CA ILE A 111 11.18 0.20 -14.00
C ILE A 111 10.99 1.71 -13.82
N ARG A 112 10.54 2.42 -14.84
CA ARG A 112 10.22 3.86 -14.74
C ARG A 112 9.15 4.15 -13.72
N HIS A 113 8.10 3.32 -13.66
CA HIS A 113 7.06 3.45 -12.66
C HIS A 113 7.61 3.34 -11.23
N TYR A 114 8.46 2.35 -10.96
CA TYR A 114 9.11 2.21 -9.66
C TYR A 114 10.00 3.40 -9.29
N GLN A 115 10.82 3.87 -10.23
CA GLN A 115 11.68 5.03 -10.03
C GLN A 115 10.86 6.29 -9.70
N MET A 116 9.82 6.54 -10.49
CA MET A 116 8.92 7.69 -10.28
C MET A 116 8.22 7.62 -8.92
N LYS A 117 7.69 6.45 -8.54
CA LYS A 117 7.03 6.28 -7.24
C LYS A 117 8.00 6.50 -6.07
N LEU A 118 9.23 5.99 -6.17
CA LEU A 118 10.28 6.25 -5.17
C LEU A 118 10.65 7.73 -5.09
N GLU A 119 10.72 8.42 -6.21
CA GLU A 119 11.03 9.86 -6.26
C GLU A 119 9.94 10.67 -5.56
N VAL A 120 8.66 10.39 -5.84
CA VAL A 120 7.51 11.01 -5.17
C VAL A 120 7.57 10.75 -3.67
N MET A 121 7.80 9.50 -3.23
CA MET A 121 7.94 9.18 -1.80
C MET A 121 9.10 9.90 -1.14
N ASN A 122 10.24 10.02 -1.81
CA ASN A 122 11.38 10.79 -1.32
C ASN A 122 11.06 12.27 -1.19
N HIS A 123 10.34 12.83 -2.16
CA HIS A 123 9.90 14.23 -2.11
C HIS A 123 8.97 14.46 -0.91
N ILE A 124 7.97 13.61 -0.73
CA ILE A 124 7.07 13.66 0.44
C ILE A 124 7.87 13.61 1.75
N LEU A 125 8.78 12.67 1.89
CA LEU A 125 9.60 12.53 3.11
C LEU A 125 10.48 13.76 3.38
N ARG A 126 11.03 14.38 2.35
CA ARG A 126 11.78 15.64 2.50
C ARG A 126 10.89 16.76 3.01
N GLN A 127 9.70 16.94 2.43
CA GLN A 127 8.74 17.95 2.87
C GLN A 127 8.29 17.73 4.31
N LEU A 128 7.97 16.48 4.69
CA LEU A 128 7.55 16.14 6.04
C LEU A 128 8.65 16.45 7.07
N LYS A 129 9.91 16.14 6.75
CA LYS A 129 11.06 16.46 7.62
C LYS A 129 11.24 17.97 7.79
N GLU A 130 11.02 18.75 6.73
CA GLU A 130 11.14 20.19 6.79
C GLU A 130 10.05 20.82 7.65
N ILE A 131 8.80 20.39 7.50
CA ILE A 131 7.68 20.79 8.37
C ILE A 131 8.00 20.47 9.84
N GLN A 132 8.53 19.29 10.11
CA GLN A 132 8.89 18.90 11.48
C GLN A 132 9.95 19.81 12.09
N LYS A 133 10.99 20.19 11.32
CA LYS A 133 12.03 21.12 11.77
C LYS A 133 11.45 22.51 12.08
N GLN A 134 10.59 23.03 11.21
CA GLN A 134 9.95 24.34 11.40
C GLN A 134 9.11 24.34 12.69
N THR A 135 8.25 23.33 12.88
CA THR A 135 7.41 23.19 14.08
C THR A 135 8.25 23.10 15.36
N GLN A 136 9.39 22.37 15.31
CA GLN A 136 10.30 22.30 16.47
C GLN A 136 10.99 23.63 16.76
N SER A 137 11.35 24.39 15.73
CA SER A 137 12.00 25.69 15.90
C SER A 137 11.03 26.75 16.48
N GLU A 138 9.78 26.71 16.09
CA GLU A 138 8.73 27.57 16.60
C GLU A 138 8.47 27.30 18.09
N LYS A 139 8.29 26.04 18.48
CA LYS A 139 8.12 25.63 19.88
C LYS A 139 9.29 26.04 20.78
N ARG A 140 10.52 26.00 20.25
CA ARG A 140 11.71 26.47 21.01
C ARG A 140 11.70 27.98 21.23
N LYS A 141 11.24 28.76 20.27
CA LYS A 141 11.15 30.22 20.39
C LYS A 141 10.05 30.61 21.41
N GLU A 142 8.91 29.93 21.38
CA GLU A 142 7.80 30.17 22.28
C GLU A 142 8.20 29.89 23.75
N ASN A 143 8.84 28.75 24.02
CA ASN A 143 9.32 28.40 25.36
C ASN A 143 10.41 29.34 25.88
N ASN A 144 11.22 29.97 25.01
CA ASN A 144 12.21 30.95 25.42
C ASN A 144 11.61 32.32 25.75
N HIS A 145 10.43 32.66 25.20
CA HIS A 145 9.72 33.91 25.51
C HIS A 145 8.89 33.85 26.81
N GLU A 146 8.50 32.65 27.23
CA GLU A 146 7.74 32.45 28.46
C GLU A 146 8.61 32.49 29.73
N ASN A 147 9.95 32.37 29.56
CA ASN A 147 10.93 32.32 30.68
C ASN A 147 11.68 33.67 30.91
N ILE A 148 11.20 34.77 30.37
CA ILE A 148 11.71 36.12 30.61
C ILE A 148 10.63 36.98 31.31
#